data_3f7d662c8805fdef48bcb6498f00df03
#
_entry.id   3f7d662c8805fdef48bcb6498f00df03
#
_cell.length_a   1.000
_cell.length_b   1.000
_cell.length_c   1.000
_cell.angle_alpha   90.00
_cell.angle_beta   90.00
_cell.angle_gamma   90.00
#
_symmetry.space_group_name_H-M   'P 1'
#
loop_
_entity.id
_entity.type
_entity.pdbx_description
1 polymer ?
#
loop_
_entity_poly.entity_id
_entity_poly.type
_entity_poly.pdbx_seq_one_letter_code
_entity_poly.pdbx_strand_id
1 'polypeptide(L)'
;MFINTNFAIQVVKEDTHIDYPYPNPFSDYETEQSSLASAGYRYRQFDLSVHEDEDVRLILRTEVDAFVPGANAAEGQGLMTIKALNEFDSKAPGAAGAPDWRSKLDSQRGAVVATEMKNNSFKMARWAVQSILAGAEAMKLGCVLLPGSSHHSHQLIFLPQMGVPR
;
A
#
# COMPACT_ATOMS: atom_id res chain seq x y z
N MET A 1 1.66 -11.16 1.49
CA MET A 1 1.87 -10.39 2.72
C MET A 1 3.32 -9.96 2.83
N PHE A 2 4.27 -10.85 2.97
CA PHE A 2 5.72 -10.57 3.12
C PHE A 2 6.31 -9.57 2.10
N ILE A 3 6.01 -9.71 0.80
CA ILE A 3 6.56 -8.83 -0.25
C ILE A 3 6.05 -7.39 -0.09
N ASN A 4 4.76 -7.19 0.22
CA ASN A 4 4.22 -5.84 0.42
C ASN A 4 4.86 -5.14 1.62
N THR A 5 5.04 -5.86 2.74
CA THR A 5 5.65 -5.30 3.93
C THR A 5 7.11 -4.90 3.68
N ASN A 6 7.91 -5.82 3.11
CA ASN A 6 9.30 -5.52 2.79
C ASN A 6 9.44 -4.40 1.74
N PHE A 7 8.54 -4.37 0.76
CA PHE A 7 8.55 -3.31 -0.24
C PHE A 7 8.27 -1.94 0.40
N ALA A 8 7.25 -1.85 1.26
CA ALA A 8 6.92 -0.60 1.94
C ALA A 8 8.11 -0.10 2.77
N ILE A 9 8.77 -0.97 3.54
CA ILE A 9 9.96 -0.62 4.33
C ILE A 9 11.10 -0.11 3.45
N GLN A 10 11.36 -0.73 2.30
CA GLN A 10 12.46 -0.35 1.42
C GLN A 10 12.26 0.98 0.69
N VAL A 11 11.02 1.40 0.46
CA VAL A 11 10.71 2.61 -0.32
C VAL A 11 10.37 3.84 0.51
N VAL A 12 10.20 3.65 1.80
CA VAL A 12 9.98 4.74 2.77
C VAL A 12 11.35 5.27 3.22
N LYS A 13 11.47 6.59 3.30
CA LYS A 13 12.66 7.23 3.88
C LYS A 13 12.52 7.25 5.39
N GLU A 14 13.52 6.72 6.08
CA GLU A 14 13.55 6.67 7.54
C GLU A 14 13.96 8.00 8.19
N ASP A 15 14.55 8.92 7.42
CA ASP A 15 15.03 10.24 7.91
C ASP A 15 13.91 11.11 8.47
N THR A 16 12.67 10.84 8.09
CA THR A 16 11.50 11.59 8.53
C THR A 16 10.45 10.63 9.04
N HIS A 17 10.20 10.64 10.32
CA HIS A 17 9.20 9.80 10.97
C HIS A 17 8.24 10.65 11.80
N ILE A 18 7.11 10.07 12.14
CA ILE A 18 6.11 10.67 13.01
C ILE A 18 6.02 9.80 14.24
N ASP A 19 6.26 10.40 15.39
CA ASP A 19 6.00 9.77 16.67
C ASP A 19 4.52 9.93 17.01
N TYR A 20 3.83 8.82 17.09
CA TYR A 20 2.46 8.82 17.55
C TYR A 20 2.40 9.03 19.06
N PRO A 21 1.40 9.78 19.57
CA PRO A 21 1.30 10.10 21.00
C PRO A 21 1.09 8.85 21.88
N TYR A 22 0.66 7.75 21.28
CA TYR A 22 0.43 6.50 22.00
C TYR A 22 1.30 5.39 21.39
N PRO A 23 1.99 4.60 22.26
CA PRO A 23 2.76 3.46 21.79
C PRO A 23 1.84 2.42 21.15
N ASN A 24 2.42 1.54 20.32
CA ASN A 24 1.67 0.45 19.73
C ASN A 24 1.18 -0.52 20.83
N PRO A 25 -0.13 -0.68 21.06
CA PRO A 25 -0.66 -1.51 22.14
C PRO A 25 -0.42 -3.02 21.95
N PHE A 26 0.08 -3.41 20.77
CA PHE A 26 0.37 -4.80 20.42
C PHE A 26 1.86 -5.12 20.41
N SER A 27 2.70 -4.17 20.79
CA SER A 27 4.14 -4.36 20.90
C SER A 27 4.57 -4.36 22.35
N ASP A 28 5.28 -5.39 22.74
CA ASP A 28 5.93 -5.48 24.03
C ASP A 28 7.39 -5.06 23.88
N TYR A 29 7.65 -3.77 24.09
CA TYR A 29 8.99 -3.17 23.94
C TYR A 29 10.03 -3.77 24.91
N GLU A 30 9.60 -4.43 25.97
CA GLU A 30 10.51 -5.05 26.95
C GLU A 30 11.00 -6.42 26.49
N THR A 31 10.18 -7.16 25.75
CA THR A 31 10.49 -8.53 25.32
C THR A 31 10.88 -8.63 23.85
N GLU A 32 10.45 -7.71 23.01
CA GLU A 32 10.77 -7.70 21.58
C GLU A 32 12.08 -6.97 21.30
N GLN A 33 13.11 -7.71 20.94
CA GLN A 33 14.44 -7.18 20.58
C GLN A 33 14.53 -6.68 19.13
N SER A 34 13.50 -6.91 18.30
CA SER A 34 13.49 -6.49 16.91
C SER A 34 12.78 -5.16 16.73
N SER A 35 13.36 -4.27 15.91
CA SER A 35 12.69 -3.04 15.51
C SER A 35 11.38 -3.35 14.79
N LEU A 36 10.33 -2.68 15.20
CA LEU A 36 9.03 -2.76 14.52
C LEU A 36 9.15 -2.23 13.09
N ALA A 37 8.38 -2.81 12.18
CA ALA A 37 8.21 -2.24 10.85
C ALA A 37 7.65 -0.81 10.96
N SER A 38 8.18 0.11 10.13
CA SER A 38 7.74 1.51 10.08
C SER A 38 6.35 1.65 9.45
N ALA A 39 5.34 1.21 10.17
CA ALA A 39 3.93 1.35 9.80
C ALA A 39 3.14 1.91 10.98
N GLY A 40 2.18 2.77 10.68
CA GLY A 40 1.27 3.33 11.69
C GLY A 40 -0.11 2.71 11.62
N TYR A 41 -0.78 2.64 12.75
CA TYR A 41 -2.19 2.24 12.81
C TYR A 41 -3.05 3.47 13.02
N ARG A 42 -4.10 3.59 12.21
CA ARG A 42 -5.12 4.63 12.35
C ARG A 42 -6.45 4.00 12.72
N TYR A 43 -7.07 4.52 13.76
CA TYR A 43 -8.41 4.14 14.14
C TYR A 43 -9.39 5.16 13.59
N ARG A 44 -10.42 4.68 12.89
CA ARG A 44 -11.49 5.51 12.34
C ARG A 44 -12.82 4.98 12.80
N GLN A 45 -13.71 5.89 13.15
CA GLN A 45 -15.08 5.59 13.53
C GLN A 45 -16.00 6.00 12.38
N PHE A 46 -16.91 5.10 12.05
CA PHE A 46 -17.96 5.33 11.04
C PHE A 46 -19.31 5.16 11.74
N ASP A 47 -20.20 6.11 11.50
CA ASP A 47 -21.57 6.00 11.91
C ASP A 47 -22.34 5.18 10.86
N LEU A 48 -22.94 4.08 11.28
CA LEU A 48 -23.74 3.19 10.47
C LEU A 48 -25.22 3.23 10.85
N SER A 49 -25.64 4.19 11.68
CA SER A 49 -27.02 4.37 12.08
C SER A 49 -27.89 4.66 10.85
N VAL A 50 -28.97 3.92 10.68
CA VAL A 50 -29.93 4.11 9.57
C VAL A 50 -31.06 5.03 10.01
N HIS A 51 -31.40 5.01 11.31
CA HIS A 51 -32.44 5.81 11.91
C HIS A 51 -31.87 6.71 13.02
N GLU A 52 -32.54 7.82 13.31
CA GLU A 52 -32.10 8.82 14.30
C GLU A 52 -32.08 8.28 15.75
N ASP A 53 -32.83 7.23 16.02
CA ASP A 53 -32.92 6.56 17.33
C ASP A 53 -31.91 5.40 17.50
N GLU A 54 -31.11 5.11 16.47
CA GLU A 54 -30.06 4.10 16.50
C GLU A 54 -28.69 4.74 16.75
N ASP A 55 -27.83 4.09 17.53
CA ASP A 55 -26.41 4.45 17.69
C ASP A 55 -25.55 3.24 17.31
N VAL A 56 -25.32 3.04 16.01
CA VAL A 56 -24.49 1.96 15.48
C VAL A 56 -23.18 2.53 14.97
N ARG A 57 -22.09 2.24 15.68
CA ARG A 57 -20.75 2.75 15.33
C ARG A 57 -19.80 1.62 14.99
N LEU A 58 -19.15 1.75 13.85
CA LEU A 58 -18.08 0.87 13.42
C LEU A 58 -16.73 1.52 13.68
N ILE A 59 -15.90 0.87 14.49
CA ILE A 59 -14.50 1.29 14.72
C ILE A 59 -13.60 0.36 13.96
N LEU A 60 -12.83 0.92 13.03
CA LEU A 60 -11.87 0.20 12.21
C LEU A 60 -10.44 0.59 12.57
N ARG A 61 -9.59 -0.41 12.78
CA ARG A 61 -8.15 -0.24 12.79
C ARG A 61 -7.62 -0.44 11.38
N THR A 62 -6.94 0.54 10.84
CA THR A 62 -6.36 0.52 9.51
C THR A 62 -4.86 0.76 9.58
N GLU A 63 -4.11 0.18 8.66
CA GLU A 63 -2.67 0.37 8.53
C GLU A 63 -2.38 1.46 7.51
N VAL A 64 -1.39 2.29 7.82
CA VAL A 64 -0.87 3.36 6.96
C VAL A 64 0.62 3.14 6.80
N ASP A 65 1.10 3.14 5.57
CA ASP A 65 2.49 2.76 5.28
C ASP A 65 3.43 3.97 5.25
N ALA A 66 2.94 5.16 4.90
CA ALA A 66 3.77 6.35 4.75
C ALA A 66 2.93 7.65 4.77
N PHE A 67 3.62 8.78 4.69
CA PHE A 67 3.01 10.09 4.51
C PHE A 67 3.81 10.93 3.50
N VAL A 68 3.16 11.95 2.94
CA VAL A 68 3.80 12.89 2.03
C VAL A 68 4.58 13.92 2.84
N PRO A 69 5.86 14.18 2.55
CA PRO A 69 6.64 15.20 3.24
C PRO A 69 5.98 16.57 3.17
N GLY A 70 5.94 17.25 4.30
CA GLY A 70 5.32 18.58 4.43
C GLY A 70 3.81 18.57 4.71
N ALA A 71 3.16 17.42 4.68
CA ALA A 71 1.78 17.29 5.15
C ALA A 71 1.73 17.18 6.69
N ASN A 72 0.64 17.65 7.30
CA ASN A 72 0.41 17.48 8.73
C ASN A 72 -0.12 16.07 9.02
N ALA A 73 0.77 15.09 8.95
CA ALA A 73 0.42 13.70 9.07
C ALA A 73 -0.02 13.31 10.48
N ALA A 74 0.39 14.04 11.51
CA ALA A 74 -0.12 13.88 12.88
C ALA A 74 -1.64 14.16 12.97
N GLU A 75 -2.14 15.07 12.12
CA GLU A 75 -3.58 15.32 11.96
C GLU A 75 -4.25 14.43 10.90
N GLY A 76 -3.51 13.48 10.36
CA GLY A 76 -4.01 12.53 9.37
C GLY A 76 -4.05 13.04 7.93
N GLN A 77 -3.30 14.10 7.62
CA GLN A 77 -3.13 14.61 6.26
C GLN A 77 -1.96 13.94 5.55
N GLY A 78 -2.05 13.82 4.24
CA GLY A 78 -0.98 13.27 3.42
C GLY A 78 -0.67 11.79 3.66
N LEU A 79 -1.51 11.07 4.36
CA LEU A 79 -1.33 9.65 4.64
C LEU A 79 -1.42 8.83 3.36
N MET A 80 -0.58 7.80 3.27
CA MET A 80 -0.41 7.00 2.07
C MET A 80 -0.36 5.50 2.40
N THR A 81 -0.96 4.70 1.52
CA THR A 81 -0.75 3.25 1.51
C THR A 81 0.19 2.87 0.37
N ILE A 82 1.01 1.84 0.60
CA ILE A 82 2.00 1.34 -0.36
C ILE A 82 1.70 -0.12 -0.64
N LYS A 83 1.57 -0.47 -1.91
CA LYS A 83 1.28 -1.84 -2.33
C LYS A 83 2.21 -2.24 -3.47
N ALA A 84 2.59 -3.52 -3.49
CA ALA A 84 3.49 -4.07 -4.49
C ALA A 84 2.78 -5.09 -5.38
N LEU A 85 2.91 -4.90 -6.67
CA LEU A 85 2.60 -5.89 -7.70
C LEU A 85 3.87 -6.70 -7.98
N ASN A 86 3.72 -8.01 -8.08
CA ASN A 86 4.83 -8.91 -8.39
C ASN A 86 4.79 -9.27 -9.86
N GLU A 87 5.96 -9.30 -10.48
CA GLU A 87 6.12 -9.86 -11.81
C GLU A 87 5.59 -11.31 -11.85
N PHE A 88 4.97 -11.66 -12.93
CA PHE A 88 4.54 -13.03 -13.21
C PHE A 88 5.09 -13.45 -14.58
N ASP A 89 5.07 -14.76 -14.84
CA ASP A 89 5.47 -15.27 -16.16
C ASP A 89 4.37 -14.96 -17.19
N SER A 90 4.67 -14.05 -18.13
CA SER A 90 3.74 -13.64 -19.18
C SER A 90 3.36 -14.77 -20.14
N LYS A 91 4.12 -15.87 -20.13
CA LYS A 91 3.86 -17.07 -20.95
C LYS A 91 3.09 -18.15 -20.19
N ALA A 92 2.86 -17.97 -18.88
CA ALA A 92 2.14 -18.94 -18.06
C ALA A 92 0.68 -19.07 -18.52
N PRO A 93 0.08 -20.26 -18.37
CA PRO A 93 -1.35 -20.44 -18.57
C PRO A 93 -2.14 -19.46 -17.68
N GLY A 94 -3.08 -18.72 -18.28
CA GLY A 94 -3.87 -17.73 -17.56
C GLY A 94 -3.29 -16.31 -17.58
N ALA A 95 -2.15 -16.07 -18.18
CA ALA A 95 -1.57 -14.72 -18.34
C ALA A 95 -2.42 -13.79 -19.24
N ALA A 96 -3.40 -14.35 -19.98
CA ALA A 96 -4.40 -13.62 -20.76
C ALA A 96 -3.82 -12.52 -21.70
N GLY A 97 -2.64 -12.77 -22.27
CA GLY A 97 -1.95 -11.81 -23.15
C GLY A 97 -1.38 -10.59 -22.41
N ALA A 98 -1.15 -10.70 -21.11
CA ALA A 98 -0.52 -9.64 -20.34
C ALA A 98 0.86 -9.28 -20.90
N PRO A 99 1.22 -7.99 -20.93
CA PRO A 99 2.50 -7.54 -21.45
C PRO A 99 3.64 -8.05 -20.56
N ASP A 100 4.75 -8.41 -21.18
CA ASP A 100 5.99 -8.67 -20.46
C ASP A 100 6.50 -7.39 -19.79
N TRP A 101 6.58 -7.41 -18.46
CA TRP A 101 6.95 -6.22 -17.68
C TRP A 101 8.38 -5.75 -18.01
N ARG A 102 9.33 -6.67 -18.23
CA ARG A 102 10.73 -6.32 -18.46
C ARG A 102 10.91 -5.45 -19.69
N SER A 103 10.11 -5.69 -20.72
CA SER A 103 10.18 -4.95 -21.98
C SER A 103 9.24 -3.74 -22.01
N LYS A 104 8.22 -3.68 -21.18
CA LYS A 104 7.12 -2.71 -21.31
C LYS A 104 7.02 -1.71 -20.18
N LEU A 105 7.57 -1.98 -18.99
CA LEU A 105 7.42 -1.10 -17.84
C LEU A 105 7.98 0.31 -18.08
N ASP A 106 9.09 0.44 -18.75
CA ASP A 106 9.70 1.75 -19.01
C ASP A 106 8.93 2.59 -20.02
N SER A 107 8.40 1.96 -21.06
CA SER A 107 7.77 2.65 -22.19
C SER A 107 6.24 2.65 -22.13
N GLN A 108 5.62 1.68 -21.49
CA GLN A 108 4.18 1.42 -21.51
C GLN A 108 3.59 1.13 -20.12
N ARG A 109 4.00 1.87 -19.11
CA ARG A 109 3.53 1.69 -17.71
C ARG A 109 2.01 1.67 -17.58
N GLY A 110 1.33 2.56 -18.30
CA GLY A 110 -0.13 2.62 -18.29
C GLY A 110 -0.79 1.34 -18.78
N ALA A 111 -0.24 0.72 -19.82
CA ALA A 111 -0.76 -0.55 -20.35
C ALA A 111 -0.54 -1.71 -19.37
N VAL A 112 0.62 -1.74 -18.68
CA VAL A 112 0.89 -2.73 -17.62
C VAL A 112 -0.12 -2.59 -16.50
N VAL A 113 -0.33 -1.37 -15.98
CA VAL A 113 -1.29 -1.11 -14.89
C VAL A 113 -2.71 -1.45 -15.32
N ALA A 114 -3.13 -1.06 -16.52
CA ALA A 114 -4.47 -1.36 -17.03
C ALA A 114 -4.70 -2.88 -17.13
N THR A 115 -3.67 -3.62 -17.56
CA THR A 115 -3.74 -5.08 -17.61
C THR A 115 -3.81 -5.70 -16.22
N GLU A 116 -3.04 -5.20 -15.26
CA GLU A 116 -3.11 -5.64 -13.87
C GLU A 116 -4.48 -5.32 -13.24
N MET A 117 -5.06 -4.16 -13.53
CA MET A 117 -6.41 -3.81 -13.09
C MET A 117 -7.46 -4.77 -13.64
N LYS A 118 -7.29 -5.23 -14.88
CA LYS A 118 -8.17 -6.20 -15.51
C LYS A 118 -8.01 -7.61 -14.91
N ASN A 119 -6.78 -8.10 -14.81
CA ASN A 119 -6.47 -9.47 -14.44
C ASN A 119 -6.51 -9.72 -12.92
N ASN A 120 -6.21 -8.68 -12.14
CA ASN A 120 -6.18 -8.69 -10.68
C ASN A 120 -7.21 -7.73 -10.05
N SER A 121 -8.38 -7.58 -10.69
CA SER A 121 -9.39 -6.60 -10.30
C SER A 121 -9.81 -6.71 -8.83
N PHE A 122 -10.03 -7.92 -8.31
CA PHE A 122 -10.39 -8.12 -6.90
C PHE A 122 -9.29 -7.70 -5.93
N LYS A 123 -8.03 -7.96 -6.27
CA LYS A 123 -6.88 -7.54 -5.46
C LYS A 123 -6.77 -6.03 -5.44
N MET A 124 -6.89 -5.39 -6.60
CA MET A 124 -6.84 -3.94 -6.73
C MET A 124 -8.01 -3.26 -6.02
N ALA A 125 -9.23 -3.79 -6.17
CA ALA A 125 -10.41 -3.29 -5.47
C ALA A 125 -10.25 -3.39 -3.95
N ARG A 126 -9.75 -4.51 -3.43
CA ARG A 126 -9.46 -4.66 -2.01
C ARG A 126 -8.47 -3.62 -1.50
N TRP A 127 -7.39 -3.37 -2.22
CA TRP A 127 -6.40 -2.36 -1.85
C TRP A 127 -6.98 -0.94 -1.89
N ALA A 128 -7.81 -0.63 -2.89
CA ALA A 128 -8.50 0.65 -2.97
C ALA A 128 -9.44 0.86 -1.77
N VAL A 129 -10.25 -0.15 -1.43
CA VAL A 129 -11.14 -0.10 -0.26
C VAL A 129 -10.34 0.06 1.04
N GLN A 130 -9.25 -0.68 1.22
CA GLN A 130 -8.38 -0.52 2.38
C GLN A 130 -7.84 0.90 2.50
N SER A 131 -7.39 1.50 1.40
CA SER A 131 -6.88 2.88 1.38
C SER A 131 -7.97 3.91 1.70
N ILE A 132 -9.19 3.72 1.17
CA ILE A 132 -10.34 4.57 1.48
C ILE A 132 -10.73 4.47 2.96
N LEU A 133 -10.82 3.25 3.49
CA LEU A 133 -11.13 3.03 4.89
C LEU A 133 -10.05 3.59 5.83
N ALA A 134 -8.78 3.53 5.43
CA ALA A 134 -7.69 4.16 6.14
C ALA A 134 -7.74 5.70 6.09
N GLY A 135 -8.51 6.27 5.17
CA GLY A 135 -8.51 7.71 4.89
C GLY A 135 -7.17 8.16 4.34
N ALA A 136 -6.49 7.29 3.59
CA ALA A 136 -5.29 7.64 2.88
C ALA A 136 -5.63 8.53 1.69
N GLU A 137 -4.85 9.59 1.48
CA GLU A 137 -5.03 10.51 0.36
C GLU A 137 -4.48 9.93 -0.94
N ALA A 138 -3.57 8.95 -0.83
CA ALA A 138 -2.96 8.32 -1.97
C ALA A 138 -2.63 6.85 -1.72
N MET A 139 -2.65 6.08 -2.79
CA MET A 139 -2.09 4.73 -2.82
C MET A 139 -0.93 4.70 -3.82
N LYS A 140 0.25 4.29 -3.34
CA LYS A 140 1.42 4.11 -4.17
C LYS A 140 1.53 2.65 -4.59
N LEU A 141 1.56 2.40 -5.88
CA LEU A 141 1.79 1.08 -6.43
C LEU A 141 3.24 0.96 -6.90
N GLY A 142 3.89 -0.11 -6.50
CA GLY A 142 5.20 -0.48 -7.02
C GLY A 142 5.13 -1.79 -7.80
N CYS A 143 6.11 -2.00 -8.67
CA CYS A 143 6.29 -3.23 -9.41
C CYS A 143 7.59 -3.89 -8.96
N VAL A 144 7.50 -5.13 -8.51
CA VAL A 144 8.66 -5.93 -8.10
C VAL A 144 8.95 -6.95 -9.19
N LEU A 145 10.11 -6.81 -9.81
CA LEU A 145 10.60 -7.76 -10.81
C LEU A 145 11.33 -8.90 -10.10
N LEU A 146 11.07 -10.12 -10.51
CA LEU A 146 11.80 -11.29 -10.02
C LEU A 146 13.24 -11.26 -10.55
N PRO A 147 14.24 -11.67 -9.75
CA PRO A 147 15.62 -11.77 -10.23
C PRO A 147 15.69 -12.69 -11.44
N GLY A 148 16.12 -12.17 -12.58
CA GLY A 148 16.44 -12.99 -13.74
C GLY A 148 17.75 -13.76 -13.50
N SER A 149 17.95 -14.84 -14.21
CA SER A 149 19.13 -15.73 -14.06
C SER A 149 20.49 -15.05 -14.28
N SER A 150 20.56 -13.78 -14.62
CA SER A 150 21.79 -13.06 -14.94
C SER A 150 22.03 -11.73 -14.24
N HIS A 151 21.07 -11.12 -13.57
CA HIS A 151 21.29 -9.86 -12.82
C HIS A 151 20.37 -9.73 -11.60
N HIS A 152 20.98 -9.46 -10.44
CA HIS A 152 20.34 -9.18 -9.15
C HIS A 152 19.87 -7.73 -9.09
N SER A 153 18.98 -7.29 -9.97
CA SER A 153 18.42 -5.95 -9.89
C SER A 153 16.93 -6.02 -9.62
N HIS A 154 16.55 -5.71 -8.38
CA HIS A 154 15.18 -5.34 -8.07
C HIS A 154 14.93 -3.95 -8.65
N GLN A 155 14.31 -3.86 -9.82
CA GLN A 155 13.93 -2.58 -10.39
C GLN A 155 12.61 -2.14 -9.74
N LEU A 156 12.71 -1.17 -8.85
CA LEU A 156 11.56 -0.52 -8.22
C LEU A 156 11.03 0.55 -9.17
N ILE A 157 9.91 0.28 -9.81
CA ILE A 157 9.25 1.26 -10.66
C ILE A 157 8.04 1.80 -9.93
N PHE A 158 8.06 3.10 -9.66
CA PHE A 158 6.93 3.79 -9.05
C PHE A 158 5.90 4.17 -10.12
N LEU A 159 4.67 3.75 -9.92
CA LEU A 159 3.54 4.23 -10.69
C LEU A 159 3.10 5.60 -10.16
N PRO A 160 2.53 6.46 -11.03
CA PRO A 160 2.01 7.75 -10.57
C PRO A 160 1.00 7.56 -9.44
N GLN A 161 1.02 8.49 -8.54
CA GLN A 161 0.16 8.53 -7.38
C GLN A 161 -1.31 8.56 -7.83
N MET A 162 -2.07 7.54 -7.44
CA MET A 162 -3.52 7.56 -7.64
C MET A 162 -4.14 8.28 -6.45
N GLY A 163 -4.73 9.45 -6.69
CA GLY A 163 -5.50 10.15 -5.68
C GLY A 163 -6.75 9.35 -5.32
N VAL A 164 -7.03 9.25 -4.04
CA VAL A 164 -8.31 8.72 -3.55
C VAL A 164 -9.30 9.89 -3.56
N PRO A 165 -10.46 9.77 -4.24
CA PRO A 165 -11.49 10.81 -4.18
C PRO A 165 -11.89 11.08 -2.73
N ARG A 166 -12.03 12.35 -2.40
CA ARG A 166 -12.53 12.80 -1.08
C ARG A 166 -14.01 12.56 -0.95
#